data_8ba54b1179eceac7dc2e756a4af45859
#
_entry.id   8ba54b1179eceac7dc2e756a4af45859
#
_cell.length_a   1.000
_cell.length_b   1.000
_cell.length_c   1.000
_cell.angle_alpha   90.00
_cell.angle_beta   90.00
_cell.angle_gamma   90.00
#
_symmetry.space_group_name_H-M   'P 1'
#
loop_
_entity.id
_entity.type
_entity.pdbx_description
1 polymer ?
#
loop_
_entity_poly.entity_id
_entity_poly.type
_entity_poly.pdbx_seq_one_letter_code
_entity_poly.pdbx_strand_id
1 'polypeptide(L)'
;PHSPYTMSPELLQMASEEGLKSGFLSYHNQESMEEEDMISKGTGALAENYKGRGLSTPPVTGKPALVYFIDNLLTFASAPVEGRINLVHNTVINQESIDYAKKNLKEPYFTICPLSNIFIHRMLPPLELMRNNNLKICLGTDSLSSNTVLSIAKEILCIHNNFPDIPLHEI
;
A
#
# COMPACT_ATOMS: atom_id res chain seq x y z
N PRO A 1 -6.90 -9.25 -2.96
CA PRO A 1 -6.41 -9.29 -1.56
C PRO A 1 -6.62 -7.95 -0.87
N HIS A 2 -6.61 -7.90 0.48
CA HIS A 2 -6.79 -6.66 1.22
C HIS A 2 -5.44 -6.11 1.68
N SER A 3 -4.91 -6.57 2.79
CA SER A 3 -3.64 -6.08 3.35
C SER A 3 -2.80 -7.24 3.91
N PRO A 4 -1.51 -7.06 4.20
CA PRO A 4 -0.63 -8.15 4.61
C PRO A 4 -1.02 -8.82 5.92
N TYR A 5 -1.68 -8.09 6.81
CA TYR A 5 -2.03 -8.59 8.16
C TYR A 5 -3.47 -9.09 8.28
N THR A 6 -4.32 -8.89 7.26
CA THR A 6 -5.73 -9.34 7.27
C THR A 6 -5.95 -10.67 6.55
N MET A 7 -4.91 -11.28 6.03
CA MET A 7 -4.96 -12.54 5.29
C MET A 7 -3.91 -13.52 5.83
N SER A 8 -4.25 -14.82 5.82
CA SER A 8 -3.21 -15.84 5.97
C SER A 8 -2.30 -15.86 4.73
N PRO A 9 -1.06 -16.39 4.83
CA PRO A 9 -0.19 -16.54 3.67
C PRO A 9 -0.84 -17.31 2.52
N GLU A 10 -1.61 -18.36 2.82
CA GLU A 10 -2.32 -19.17 1.83
C GLU A 10 -3.42 -18.37 1.13
N LEU A 11 -4.20 -17.60 1.88
CA LEU A 11 -5.24 -16.73 1.31
C LEU A 11 -4.63 -15.62 0.45
N LEU A 12 -3.53 -15.02 0.91
CA LEU A 12 -2.79 -14.03 0.13
C LEU A 12 -2.34 -14.61 -1.21
N GLN A 13 -1.76 -15.81 -1.19
CA GLN A 13 -1.33 -16.48 -2.41
C GLN A 13 -2.50 -16.75 -3.35
N MET A 14 -3.55 -17.42 -2.88
CA MET A 14 -4.74 -17.76 -3.70
C MET A 14 -5.39 -16.50 -4.32
N ALA A 15 -5.60 -15.46 -3.51
CA ALA A 15 -6.21 -14.22 -3.98
C ALA A 15 -5.31 -13.49 -4.98
N SER A 16 -3.99 -13.56 -4.81
CA SER A 16 -3.02 -12.95 -5.71
C SER A 16 -2.94 -13.70 -7.04
N GLU A 17 -2.94 -15.03 -7.04
CA GLU A 17 -2.98 -15.84 -8.25
C GLU A 17 -4.23 -15.54 -9.09
N GLU A 18 -5.41 -15.48 -8.47
CA GLU A 18 -6.66 -15.14 -9.16
C GLU A 18 -6.66 -13.68 -9.67
N GLY A 19 -6.13 -12.74 -8.88
CA GLY A 19 -5.96 -11.36 -9.30
C GLY A 19 -5.06 -11.23 -10.53
N LEU A 20 -3.90 -11.90 -10.54
CA LEU A 20 -3.00 -11.88 -11.70
C LEU A 20 -3.61 -12.56 -12.93
N LYS A 21 -4.35 -13.66 -12.79
CA LYS A 21 -5.09 -14.28 -13.90
C LYS A 21 -6.12 -13.33 -14.51
N SER A 22 -6.75 -12.48 -13.71
CA SER A 22 -7.68 -11.45 -14.20
C SER A 22 -6.97 -10.24 -14.85
N GLY A 23 -5.66 -10.14 -14.72
CA GLY A 23 -4.83 -9.02 -15.20
C GLY A 23 -4.89 -7.76 -14.33
N PHE A 24 -5.52 -7.84 -13.15
CA PHE A 24 -5.57 -6.74 -12.19
C PHE A 24 -5.56 -7.24 -10.75
N LEU A 25 -4.66 -6.70 -9.94
CA LEU A 25 -4.53 -7.02 -8.53
C LEU A 25 -4.46 -5.73 -7.71
N SER A 26 -5.34 -5.56 -6.72
CA SER A 26 -5.33 -4.42 -5.80
C SER A 26 -4.95 -4.88 -4.39
N TYR A 27 -4.08 -4.13 -3.72
CA TYR A 27 -3.51 -4.48 -2.43
C TYR A 27 -3.22 -3.24 -1.59
N HIS A 28 -3.72 -3.21 -0.35
CA HIS A 28 -3.40 -2.14 0.62
C HIS A 28 -1.98 -2.36 1.13
N ASN A 29 -1.20 -1.31 1.12
CA ASN A 29 0.24 -1.40 1.32
C ASN A 29 0.80 -0.22 2.07
N GLN A 30 1.62 -0.50 3.08
CA GLN A 30 2.36 0.51 3.83
C GLN A 30 1.46 1.69 4.25
N GLU A 31 0.26 1.34 4.76
CA GLU A 31 -0.72 2.32 5.17
C GLU A 31 -0.30 3.04 6.45
N SER A 32 0.39 2.33 7.37
CA SER A 32 0.86 2.88 8.63
C SER A 32 2.19 2.31 9.10
N MET A 33 2.82 3.00 10.06
CA MET A 33 4.03 2.48 10.74
C MET A 33 3.72 1.24 11.56
N GLU A 34 2.49 1.11 12.09
CA GLU A 34 2.05 -0.06 12.84
C GLU A 34 2.02 -1.31 11.97
N GLU A 35 1.62 -1.16 10.69
CA GLU A 35 1.73 -2.24 9.69
C GLU A 35 3.19 -2.63 9.45
N GLU A 36 4.06 -1.65 9.21
CA GLU A 36 5.49 -1.88 9.00
C GLU A 36 6.14 -2.57 10.21
N ASP A 37 5.86 -2.11 11.42
CA ASP A 37 6.40 -2.70 12.64
C ASP A 37 5.88 -4.13 12.86
N MET A 38 4.61 -4.39 12.55
CA MET A 38 4.02 -5.72 12.65
C MET A 38 4.65 -6.70 11.67
N ILE A 39 4.82 -6.31 10.40
CA ILE A 39 5.37 -7.17 9.34
C ILE A 39 6.88 -7.34 9.49
N SER A 40 7.61 -6.26 9.75
CA SER A 40 9.07 -6.32 9.80
C SER A 40 9.59 -6.87 11.12
N LYS A 41 8.98 -6.52 12.26
CA LYS A 41 9.49 -6.78 13.60
C LYS A 41 8.57 -7.63 14.49
N GLY A 42 7.29 -7.80 14.12
CA GLY A 42 6.28 -8.48 14.95
C GLY A 42 5.92 -7.70 16.22
N THR A 43 6.08 -6.37 16.19
CA THR A 43 5.89 -5.47 17.32
C THR A 43 4.90 -4.35 16.98
N GLY A 44 4.64 -3.46 17.94
CA GLY A 44 3.76 -2.31 17.78
C GLY A 44 2.32 -2.58 18.18
N ALA A 45 1.53 -1.49 18.25
CA ALA A 45 0.16 -1.54 18.76
C ALA A 45 -0.77 -2.49 17.96
N LEU A 46 -0.57 -2.58 16.64
CA LEU A 46 -1.35 -3.49 15.78
C LEU A 46 -1.05 -4.95 16.11
N ALA A 47 0.24 -5.32 16.25
CA ALA A 47 0.65 -6.68 16.61
C ALA A 47 0.16 -7.08 18.00
N GLU A 48 0.24 -6.16 18.97
CA GLU A 48 -0.26 -6.38 20.34
C GLU A 48 -1.79 -6.57 20.36
N ASN A 49 -2.52 -5.76 19.60
CA ASN A 49 -3.98 -5.90 19.45
C ASN A 49 -4.37 -7.28 18.89
N TYR A 50 -3.68 -7.73 17.84
CA TYR A 50 -3.91 -9.05 17.24
C TYR A 50 -3.65 -10.16 18.25
N LYS A 51 -2.50 -10.12 18.94
CA LYS A 51 -2.16 -11.10 20.00
C LYS A 51 -3.19 -11.09 21.13
N GLY A 52 -3.58 -9.91 21.60
CA GLY A 52 -4.58 -9.77 22.67
C GLY A 52 -5.97 -10.31 22.31
N ARG A 53 -6.29 -10.35 21.02
CA ARG A 53 -7.54 -10.93 20.48
C ARG A 53 -7.42 -12.39 20.06
N GLY A 54 -6.25 -13.00 20.21
CA GLY A 54 -6.01 -14.37 19.78
C GLY A 54 -6.00 -14.54 18.25
N LEU A 55 -5.77 -13.45 17.50
CA LEU A 55 -5.67 -13.50 16.05
C LEU A 55 -4.24 -13.86 15.61
N SER A 56 -4.12 -14.59 14.52
CA SER A 56 -2.82 -14.88 13.92
C SER A 56 -2.18 -13.60 13.38
N THR A 57 -0.87 -13.47 13.54
CA THR A 57 -0.07 -12.41 12.96
C THR A 57 0.67 -12.93 11.73
N PRO A 58 0.99 -12.06 10.75
CA PRO A 58 1.90 -12.42 9.67
C PRO A 58 3.26 -12.89 10.22
N PRO A 59 4.04 -13.65 9.44
CA PRO A 59 5.41 -13.98 9.81
C PRO A 59 6.26 -12.70 9.93
N VAL A 60 7.14 -12.65 10.90
CA VAL A 60 8.12 -11.57 11.05
C VAL A 60 9.18 -11.72 9.98
N THR A 61 9.30 -10.74 9.09
CA THR A 61 10.10 -10.87 7.88
C THR A 61 11.46 -10.16 7.94
N GLY A 62 11.60 -9.16 8.80
CA GLY A 62 12.73 -8.24 8.79
C GLY A 62 12.77 -7.30 7.58
N LYS A 63 11.69 -7.28 6.77
CA LYS A 63 11.59 -6.52 5.51
C LYS A 63 10.38 -5.58 5.54
N PRO A 64 10.38 -4.51 4.72
CA PRO A 64 9.20 -3.68 4.52
C PRO A 64 7.97 -4.49 4.07
N ALA A 65 6.77 -4.03 4.42
CA ALA A 65 5.52 -4.72 4.09
C ALA A 65 5.34 -4.94 2.58
N LEU A 66 5.74 -3.98 1.75
CA LEU A 66 5.69 -4.12 0.30
C LEU A 66 6.63 -5.22 -0.21
N VAL A 67 7.82 -5.34 0.36
CA VAL A 67 8.77 -6.39 -0.01
C VAL A 67 8.19 -7.77 0.34
N TYR A 68 7.58 -7.91 1.53
CA TYR A 68 6.88 -9.14 1.92
C TYR A 68 5.78 -9.52 0.90
N PHE A 69 4.96 -8.56 0.48
CA PHE A 69 3.92 -8.80 -0.52
C PHE A 69 4.51 -9.27 -1.86
N ILE A 70 5.51 -8.55 -2.37
CA ILE A 70 6.15 -8.91 -3.65
C ILE A 70 6.85 -10.28 -3.57
N ASP A 71 7.53 -10.58 -2.46
CA ASP A 71 8.14 -11.89 -2.24
C ASP A 71 7.09 -13.02 -2.32
N ASN A 72 5.88 -12.80 -1.79
CA ASN A 72 4.78 -13.77 -1.95
C ASN A 72 4.38 -13.94 -3.43
N LEU A 73 4.30 -12.86 -4.21
CA LEU A 73 4.03 -12.96 -5.66
C LEU A 73 5.11 -13.78 -6.37
N LEU A 74 6.38 -13.57 -6.00
CA LEU A 74 7.52 -14.26 -6.61
C LEU A 74 7.60 -15.76 -6.26
N THR A 75 6.79 -16.28 -5.34
CA THR A 75 6.70 -17.72 -5.08
C THR A 75 6.01 -18.47 -6.22
N PHE A 76 5.17 -17.80 -7.01
CA PHE A 76 4.41 -18.43 -8.10
C PHE A 76 4.46 -17.65 -9.43
N ALA A 77 5.07 -16.47 -9.46
CA ALA A 77 5.24 -15.65 -10.66
C ALA A 77 6.72 -15.29 -10.86
N SER A 78 7.15 -15.13 -12.11
CA SER A 78 8.50 -14.71 -12.43
C SER A 78 8.62 -13.18 -12.45
N ALA A 79 9.74 -12.63 -12.02
CA ALA A 79 10.02 -11.20 -12.12
C ALA A 79 10.40 -10.80 -13.56
N PRO A 80 9.96 -9.63 -14.07
CA PRO A 80 8.95 -8.77 -13.44
C PRO A 80 7.55 -9.39 -13.52
N VAL A 81 6.81 -9.34 -12.41
CA VAL A 81 5.45 -9.88 -12.34
C VAL A 81 4.56 -9.14 -13.32
N GLU A 82 3.93 -9.89 -14.23
CA GLU A 82 3.03 -9.36 -15.24
C GLU A 82 1.66 -8.97 -14.62
N GLY A 83 0.96 -8.05 -15.29
CA GLY A 83 -0.34 -7.55 -14.86
C GLY A 83 -0.26 -6.19 -14.15
N ARG A 84 -1.42 -5.54 -14.06
CA ARG A 84 -1.56 -4.25 -13.37
C ARG A 84 -1.75 -4.50 -11.87
N ILE A 85 -0.79 -4.02 -11.09
CA ILE A 85 -0.82 -4.14 -9.64
C ILE A 85 -1.04 -2.76 -9.03
N ASN A 86 -2.16 -2.59 -8.33
CA ASN A 86 -2.54 -1.37 -7.65
C ASN A 86 -2.19 -1.46 -6.17
N LEU A 87 -1.19 -0.69 -5.75
CA LEU A 87 -0.72 -0.58 -4.38
C LEU A 87 -1.40 0.62 -3.74
N VAL A 88 -2.25 0.39 -2.73
CA VAL A 88 -3.11 1.41 -2.14
C VAL A 88 -2.51 1.95 -0.85
N HIS A 89 -2.72 3.21 -0.54
CA HIS A 89 -2.24 4.06 0.55
C HIS A 89 -0.80 4.52 0.40
N ASN A 90 0.20 3.66 0.55
CA ASN A 90 1.63 4.00 0.44
C ASN A 90 2.08 5.13 1.38
N THR A 91 1.39 5.31 2.52
CA THR A 91 1.57 6.43 3.45
C THR A 91 2.98 6.48 4.03
N VAL A 92 3.57 5.31 4.25
CA VAL A 92 4.92 5.17 4.83
C VAL A 92 5.91 4.49 3.87
N ILE A 93 5.62 4.56 2.56
CA ILE A 93 6.52 4.00 1.54
C ILE A 93 7.90 4.64 1.59
N ASN A 94 8.94 3.86 1.40
CA ASN A 94 10.32 4.30 1.40
C ASN A 94 11.05 3.92 0.09
N GLN A 95 12.28 4.40 -0.07
CA GLN A 95 13.07 4.16 -1.28
C GLN A 95 13.34 2.68 -1.53
N GLU A 96 13.60 1.88 -0.48
CA GLU A 96 13.83 0.45 -0.60
C GLU A 96 12.62 -0.26 -1.21
N SER A 97 11.42 0.05 -0.71
CA SER A 97 10.15 -0.49 -1.22
C SER A 97 9.92 -0.10 -2.68
N ILE A 98 10.19 1.16 -3.03
CA ILE A 98 10.05 1.67 -4.40
C ILE A 98 10.98 0.94 -5.36
N ASP A 99 12.26 0.84 -5.01
CA ASP A 99 13.27 0.16 -5.84
C ASP A 99 12.92 -1.31 -6.04
N TYR A 100 12.43 -1.96 -4.97
CA TYR A 100 12.03 -3.35 -5.05
C TYR A 100 10.79 -3.55 -5.94
N ALA A 101 9.80 -2.66 -5.83
CA ALA A 101 8.61 -2.68 -6.70
C ALA A 101 8.97 -2.45 -8.17
N LYS A 102 9.78 -1.44 -8.47
CA LYS A 102 10.22 -1.13 -9.85
C LYS A 102 11.00 -2.28 -10.49
N LYS A 103 11.77 -3.02 -9.70
CA LYS A 103 12.54 -4.17 -10.18
C LYS A 103 11.67 -5.38 -10.49
N ASN A 104 10.66 -5.63 -9.66
CA ASN A 104 9.96 -6.92 -9.64
C ASN A 104 8.53 -6.86 -10.18
N LEU A 105 7.95 -5.68 -10.37
CA LEU A 105 6.60 -5.49 -10.92
C LEU A 105 6.67 -4.76 -12.26
N LYS A 106 5.93 -5.25 -13.26
CA LYS A 106 5.93 -4.65 -14.60
C LYS A 106 5.11 -3.38 -14.68
N GLU A 107 3.91 -3.38 -14.10
CA GLU A 107 2.98 -2.26 -14.14
C GLU A 107 2.42 -1.93 -12.74
N PRO A 108 3.26 -1.47 -11.79
CA PRO A 108 2.75 -1.01 -10.51
C PRO A 108 2.10 0.37 -10.63
N TYR A 109 0.91 0.50 -10.04
CA TYR A 109 0.22 1.76 -9.81
C TYR A 109 0.18 2.02 -8.30
N PHE A 110 0.33 3.27 -7.91
CA PHE A 110 0.38 3.67 -6.51
C PHE A 110 -0.81 4.60 -6.24
N THR A 111 -1.88 4.03 -5.70
CA THR A 111 -3.07 4.80 -5.32
C THR A 111 -2.87 5.39 -3.94
N ILE A 112 -3.00 6.69 -3.82
CA ILE A 112 -3.01 7.40 -2.54
C ILE A 112 -4.43 7.85 -2.20
N CYS A 113 -4.78 7.85 -0.90
CA CYS A 113 -6.08 8.24 -0.39
C CYS A 113 -5.89 9.37 0.65
N PRO A 114 -5.58 10.60 0.23
CA PRO A 114 -5.11 11.67 1.10
C PRO A 114 -6.00 11.96 2.29
N LEU A 115 -7.31 12.11 2.08
CA LEU A 115 -8.26 12.41 3.16
C LEU A 115 -8.41 11.24 4.14
N SER A 116 -8.43 10.00 3.64
CA SER A 116 -8.43 8.81 4.48
C SER A 116 -7.16 8.72 5.32
N ASN A 117 -6.00 8.92 4.70
CA ASN A 117 -4.72 8.89 5.39
C ASN A 117 -4.63 9.96 6.49
N ILE A 118 -5.11 11.18 6.25
CA ILE A 118 -5.19 12.23 7.28
C ILE A 118 -6.19 11.84 8.38
N PHE A 119 -7.36 11.31 7.99
CA PHE A 119 -8.43 10.95 8.94
C PHE A 119 -7.96 9.88 9.93
N ILE A 120 -7.31 8.82 9.44
CA ILE A 120 -6.90 7.67 10.26
C ILE A 120 -5.53 7.91 10.90
N HIS A 121 -4.52 8.32 10.10
CA HIS A 121 -3.11 8.29 10.50
C HIS A 121 -2.51 9.68 10.75
N ARG A 122 -3.25 10.77 10.46
CA ARG A 122 -2.73 12.16 10.54
C ARG A 122 -1.47 12.39 9.71
N MET A 123 -1.32 11.64 8.63
CA MET A 123 -0.13 11.62 7.78
C MET A 123 -0.53 11.58 6.30
N LEU A 124 0.30 12.13 5.45
CA LEU A 124 0.19 12.02 4.00
C LEU A 124 1.34 11.15 3.45
N PRO A 125 1.13 10.46 2.32
CA PRO A 125 2.20 9.77 1.62
C PRO A 125 3.33 10.73 1.24
N PRO A 126 4.60 10.25 1.14
CA PRO A 126 5.74 11.07 0.75
C PRO A 126 5.70 11.37 -0.76
N LEU A 127 4.78 12.25 -1.18
CA LEU A 127 4.43 12.50 -2.58
C LEU A 127 5.62 12.97 -3.41
N GLU A 128 6.52 13.77 -2.84
CA GLU A 128 7.75 14.21 -3.52
C GLU A 128 8.68 13.02 -3.82
N LEU A 129 8.86 12.12 -2.86
CA LEU A 129 9.64 10.89 -3.07
C LEU A 129 9.02 10.05 -4.20
N MET A 130 7.71 9.90 -4.20
CA MET A 130 6.99 9.12 -5.22
C MET A 130 7.14 9.77 -6.61
N ARG A 131 7.00 11.09 -6.73
CA ARG A 131 7.20 11.85 -7.98
C ARG A 131 8.64 11.76 -8.48
N ASN A 132 9.62 11.97 -7.60
CA ASN A 132 11.05 11.89 -7.95
C ASN A 132 11.45 10.50 -8.47
N ASN A 133 10.70 9.48 -8.10
CA ASN A 133 10.86 8.12 -8.62
C ASN A 133 10.05 7.82 -9.88
N ASN A 134 9.31 8.80 -10.44
CA ASN A 134 8.44 8.66 -11.60
C ASN A 134 7.40 7.54 -11.43
N LEU A 135 6.80 7.42 -10.25
CA LEU A 135 5.77 6.42 -9.99
C LEU A 135 4.47 6.79 -10.70
N LYS A 136 3.71 5.77 -11.13
CA LYS A 136 2.34 5.95 -11.66
C LYS A 136 1.38 6.17 -10.49
N ILE A 137 1.17 7.42 -10.11
CA ILE A 137 0.33 7.79 -8.96
C ILE A 137 -1.13 7.91 -9.41
N CYS A 138 -2.05 7.36 -8.61
CA CYS A 138 -3.49 7.48 -8.77
C CYS A 138 -4.12 8.01 -7.48
N LEU A 139 -5.32 8.60 -7.60
CA LEU A 139 -6.10 9.03 -6.45
C LEU A 139 -7.26 8.06 -6.18
N GLY A 140 -7.49 7.79 -4.91
CA GLY A 140 -8.63 7.05 -4.38
C GLY A 140 -9.24 7.78 -3.19
N THR A 141 -10.49 7.45 -2.86
CA THR A 141 -11.19 8.04 -1.72
C THR A 141 -11.18 7.15 -0.50
N ASP A 142 -10.82 5.87 -0.68
CA ASP A 142 -11.11 4.83 0.30
C ASP A 142 -12.62 4.77 0.63
N SER A 143 -13.02 4.23 1.77
CA SER A 143 -14.42 4.06 2.16
C SER A 143 -14.95 5.21 3.02
N LEU A 144 -16.28 5.32 3.17
CA LEU A 144 -16.89 6.28 4.11
C LEU A 144 -16.60 5.97 5.58
N SER A 145 -16.12 4.78 5.91
CA SER A 145 -15.71 4.47 7.29
C SER A 145 -14.35 5.07 7.64
N SER A 146 -13.55 5.40 6.64
CA SER A 146 -12.20 5.96 6.76
C SER A 146 -12.08 7.36 6.14
N ASN A 147 -13.20 7.94 5.66
CA ASN A 147 -13.20 9.25 5.02
C ASN A 147 -14.51 9.99 5.34
N THR A 148 -14.49 11.31 5.26
CA THR A 148 -15.68 12.15 5.47
C THR A 148 -16.51 12.33 4.20
N VAL A 149 -15.94 12.05 3.02
CA VAL A 149 -16.60 12.24 1.72
C VAL A 149 -15.95 11.38 0.64
N LEU A 150 -16.75 10.81 -0.25
CA LEU A 150 -16.25 10.10 -1.44
C LEU A 150 -16.19 11.06 -2.62
N SER A 151 -15.10 11.81 -2.75
CA SER A 151 -14.94 12.83 -3.79
C SER A 151 -13.48 12.98 -4.21
N ILE A 152 -13.17 12.56 -5.41
CA ILE A 152 -11.82 12.75 -6.00
C ILE A 152 -11.44 14.23 -6.05
N ALA A 153 -12.38 15.13 -6.33
CA ALA A 153 -12.12 16.58 -6.31
C ALA A 153 -11.66 17.07 -4.91
N LYS A 154 -12.17 16.46 -3.82
CA LYS A 154 -11.71 16.78 -2.46
C LYS A 154 -10.34 16.19 -2.16
N GLU A 155 -10.02 15.01 -2.71
CA GLU A 155 -8.68 14.43 -2.61
C GLU A 155 -7.65 15.32 -3.33
N ILE A 156 -7.96 15.78 -4.55
CA ILE A 156 -7.12 16.75 -5.31
C ILE A 156 -6.91 18.02 -4.49
N LEU A 157 -7.97 18.58 -3.93
CA LEU A 157 -7.88 19.79 -3.10
C LEU A 157 -7.03 19.55 -1.84
N CYS A 158 -7.15 18.38 -1.24
CA CYS A 158 -6.31 17.99 -0.09
C CYS A 158 -4.82 18.00 -0.47
N ILE A 159 -4.46 17.40 -1.61
CA ILE A 159 -3.07 17.41 -2.11
C ILE A 159 -2.62 18.85 -2.38
N HIS A 160 -3.39 19.61 -3.15
CA HIS A 160 -3.03 20.98 -3.49
C HIS A 160 -2.77 21.86 -2.27
N ASN A 161 -3.58 21.71 -1.22
CA ASN A 161 -3.42 22.47 0.02
C ASN A 161 -2.17 22.08 0.85
N ASN A 162 -1.75 20.82 0.76
CA ASN A 162 -0.60 20.31 1.52
C ASN A 162 0.71 20.32 0.72
N PHE A 163 0.62 20.33 -0.61
CA PHE A 163 1.75 20.36 -1.55
C PHE A 163 1.53 21.44 -2.61
N PRO A 164 1.54 22.74 -2.23
CA PRO A 164 1.17 23.84 -3.13
C PRO A 164 2.11 24.00 -4.32
N ASP A 165 3.32 23.48 -4.22
CA ASP A 165 4.32 23.54 -5.30
C ASP A 165 4.09 22.47 -6.39
N ILE A 166 3.16 21.55 -6.19
CA ILE A 166 2.79 20.55 -7.20
C ILE A 166 1.73 21.13 -8.11
N PRO A 167 1.99 21.27 -9.44
CA PRO A 167 1.01 21.76 -10.38
C PRO A 167 -0.23 20.87 -10.46
N LEU A 168 -1.42 21.47 -10.59
CA LEU A 168 -2.69 20.71 -10.66
C LEU A 168 -2.74 19.67 -11.79
N HIS A 169 -2.02 19.89 -12.88
CA HIS A 169 -1.99 18.93 -13.99
C HIS A 169 -1.11 17.70 -13.73
N GLU A 170 -0.41 17.68 -12.61
CA GLU A 170 0.38 16.52 -12.15
C GLU A 170 -0.32 15.75 -10.99
N ILE A 171 -1.45 16.27 -10.53
CA ILE A 171 -2.31 15.65 -9.53
C ILE A 171 -3.48 14.96 -10.24
#